data_cce3efd2bf103d8e64ded17e04865485
#
_entry.id   cce3efd2bf103d8e64ded17e04865485
#
_cell.length_a   1.000
_cell.length_b   1.000
_cell.length_c   1.000
_cell.angle_alpha   90.00
_cell.angle_beta   90.00
_cell.angle_gamma   90.00
#
_symmetry.space_group_name_H-M   'P 1'
#
loop_
_entity.id
_entity.type
_entity.pdbx_description
1 polymer ?
#
loop_
_entity_poly.entity_id
_entity_poly.type
_entity_poly.pdbx_seq_one_letter_code
_entity_poly.pdbx_strand_id
1 'polypeptide(L)'
;MPVDPNAEIEVTSFKWVPPFAQGFVKDMRVRWALEEIGQPYSERLIGGLFEEQPQEYLADQPFGQVPVYKEGGLTLFESGSILIHIGDKDERLLPRDTAERGRAISWMIAA
;
A
#
# COMPACT_ATOMS: atom_id res chain seq x y z
N MET A 1 7.41 -4.11 -15.95
CA MET A 1 6.45 -4.19 -14.82
C MET A 1 7.07 -3.60 -13.57
N PRO A 2 6.34 -2.79 -12.79
CA PRO A 2 6.87 -2.23 -11.54
C PRO A 2 7.25 -3.25 -10.48
N VAL A 3 6.67 -4.45 -10.48
CA VAL A 3 7.08 -5.48 -9.50
C VAL A 3 8.51 -5.92 -9.80
N ASP A 4 9.39 -5.70 -8.82
CA ASP A 4 10.83 -5.97 -8.93
C ASP A 4 11.34 -6.46 -7.58
N PRO A 5 11.83 -7.72 -7.48
CA PRO A 5 12.32 -8.27 -6.22
C PRO A 5 13.48 -7.49 -5.58
N ASN A 6 14.17 -6.68 -6.37
CA ASN A 6 15.30 -5.90 -5.90
C ASN A 6 14.96 -4.44 -5.59
N ALA A 7 13.69 -4.06 -5.69
CA ALA A 7 13.28 -2.69 -5.43
C ALA A 7 13.41 -2.34 -3.94
N GLU A 8 13.74 -1.09 -3.67
CA GLU A 8 13.83 -0.58 -2.29
C GLU A 8 12.48 -0.55 -1.59
N ILE A 9 11.42 -0.19 -2.34
CA ILE A 9 10.06 -0.16 -1.81
C ILE A 9 9.53 -1.59 -1.73
N GLU A 10 8.97 -1.94 -0.57
CA GLU A 10 8.35 -3.24 -0.33
C GLU A 10 6.90 -3.05 0.07
N VAL A 11 6.00 -3.78 -0.58
CA VAL A 11 4.57 -3.80 -0.27
C VAL A 11 4.17 -5.17 0.22
N THR A 12 3.54 -5.26 1.38
CA THR A 12 3.05 -6.52 1.94
C THR A 12 1.66 -6.83 1.42
N SER A 13 1.45 -8.08 1.05
CA SER A 13 0.18 -8.62 0.57
C SER A 13 -0.06 -10.00 1.17
N PHE A 14 -1.31 -10.48 1.10
CA PHE A 14 -1.61 -11.87 1.45
C PHE A 14 -1.15 -12.81 0.34
N LYS A 15 -0.62 -13.99 0.72
CA LYS A 15 -0.32 -15.06 -0.23
C LYS A 15 -1.58 -15.55 -0.94
N TRP A 16 -2.69 -15.58 -0.20
CA TRP A 16 -3.95 -16.12 -0.67
C TRP A 16 -5.11 -15.37 -0.06
N VAL A 17 -6.12 -15.13 -0.88
CA VAL A 17 -7.43 -14.65 -0.44
C VAL A 17 -8.49 -15.46 -1.14
N PRO A 18 -9.67 -15.66 -0.52
CA PRO A 18 -10.77 -16.37 -1.19
C PRO A 18 -11.22 -15.61 -2.45
N PRO A 19 -11.83 -16.31 -3.43
CA PRO A 19 -12.22 -15.67 -4.69
C PRO A 19 -13.07 -14.39 -4.53
N PHE A 20 -13.94 -14.33 -3.53
CA PHE A 20 -14.78 -13.14 -3.31
C PHE A 20 -13.95 -11.91 -2.89
N ALA A 21 -12.77 -12.11 -2.32
CA ALA A 21 -11.91 -11.02 -1.85
C ALA A 21 -10.86 -10.61 -2.88
N GLN A 22 -10.66 -11.38 -3.95
CA GLN A 22 -9.66 -11.06 -4.98
C GLN A 22 -10.00 -9.73 -5.64
N GLY A 23 -9.01 -8.81 -5.66
CA GLY A 23 -9.19 -7.47 -6.20
C GLY A 23 -9.84 -6.47 -5.26
N PHE A 24 -10.26 -6.89 -4.06
CA PHE A 24 -10.92 -6.02 -3.08
C PHE A 24 -10.09 -5.79 -1.82
N VAL A 25 -8.92 -6.40 -1.73
CA VAL A 25 -8.02 -6.21 -0.59
C VAL A 25 -7.27 -4.88 -0.77
N LYS A 26 -7.07 -4.17 0.32
CA LYS A 26 -6.59 -2.78 0.29
C LYS A 26 -5.17 -2.59 -0.23
N ASP A 27 -4.35 -3.64 -0.30
CA ASP A 27 -3.04 -3.57 -0.94
C ASP A 27 -3.15 -3.20 -2.43
N MET A 28 -4.27 -3.50 -3.08
CA MET A 28 -4.51 -3.13 -4.47
C MET A 28 -4.45 -1.62 -4.68
N ARG A 29 -4.89 -0.82 -3.72
CA ARG A 29 -4.83 0.64 -3.80
C ARG A 29 -3.38 1.12 -3.89
N VAL A 30 -2.52 0.54 -3.08
CA VAL A 30 -1.10 0.88 -3.03
C VAL A 30 -0.41 0.42 -4.32
N ARG A 31 -0.68 -0.81 -4.75
CA ARG A 31 -0.14 -1.35 -6.01
C ARG A 31 -0.53 -0.49 -7.20
N TRP A 32 -1.81 -0.13 -7.28
CA TRP A 32 -2.30 0.70 -8.37
C TRP A 32 -1.58 2.05 -8.42
N ALA A 33 -1.41 2.71 -7.27
CA ALA A 33 -0.71 4.00 -7.21
C ALA A 33 0.73 3.88 -7.72
N LEU A 34 1.45 2.84 -7.29
CA LEU A 34 2.83 2.60 -7.72
C LEU A 34 2.90 2.29 -9.22
N GLU A 35 1.95 1.50 -9.74
CA GLU A 35 1.85 1.21 -11.17
C GLU A 35 1.60 2.49 -11.99
N GLU A 36 0.71 3.37 -11.53
CA GLU A 36 0.38 4.61 -12.24
C GLU A 36 1.58 5.53 -12.43
N ILE A 37 2.49 5.59 -11.47
CA ILE A 37 3.69 6.43 -11.59
C ILE A 37 4.91 5.66 -12.06
N GLY A 38 4.76 4.36 -12.37
CA GLY A 38 5.87 3.55 -12.83
C GLY A 38 6.94 3.30 -11.77
N GLN A 39 6.59 3.36 -10.50
CA GLN A 39 7.54 3.18 -9.39
C GLN A 39 7.75 1.71 -9.10
N PRO A 40 8.98 1.17 -9.22
CA PRO A 40 9.25 -0.23 -8.87
C PRO A 40 9.01 -0.52 -7.40
N TYR A 41 8.49 -1.72 -7.12
CA TYR A 41 8.29 -2.20 -5.75
C TYR A 41 8.44 -3.71 -5.69
N SER A 42 8.89 -4.21 -4.53
CA SER A 42 8.95 -5.64 -4.25
C SER A 42 7.72 -6.06 -3.43
N GLU A 43 7.45 -7.36 -3.43
CA GLU A 43 6.32 -7.92 -2.69
C GLU A 43 6.82 -8.71 -1.48
N ARG A 44 6.18 -8.49 -0.33
CA ARG A 44 6.31 -9.36 0.84
C ARG A 44 4.98 -10.09 0.99
N LEU A 45 4.98 -11.41 0.82
CA LEU A 45 3.78 -12.22 0.94
C LEU A 45 3.72 -12.86 2.32
N ILE A 46 2.61 -12.64 3.02
CA ILE A 46 2.34 -13.22 4.34
C ILE A 46 1.21 -14.24 4.23
N GLY A 47 0.77 -14.81 5.35
CA GLY A 47 -0.31 -15.79 5.38
C GLY A 47 -1.57 -15.33 4.68
N GLY A 48 -2.53 -16.23 4.50
CA GLY A 48 -3.79 -15.91 3.83
C GLY A 48 -4.72 -15.06 4.69
N LEU A 49 -5.76 -14.53 4.06
CA LEU A 49 -6.84 -13.82 4.74
C LEU A 49 -7.50 -14.76 5.76
N PHE A 50 -7.83 -14.24 6.93
CA PHE A 50 -8.38 -14.98 8.09
C PHE A 50 -7.37 -15.86 8.82
N GLU A 51 -6.13 -15.96 8.38
CA GLU A 51 -5.08 -16.66 9.11
C GLU A 51 -4.46 -15.73 10.16
N GLU A 52 -3.99 -16.32 11.26
CA GLU A 52 -3.22 -15.59 12.25
C GLU A 52 -1.88 -15.18 11.67
N GLN A 53 -1.52 -13.90 11.83
CA GLN A 53 -0.30 -13.38 11.25
C GLN A 53 0.91 -13.58 12.18
N PRO A 54 2.15 -13.70 11.62
CA PRO A 54 3.34 -13.84 12.43
C PRO A 54 3.51 -12.69 13.43
N GLN A 55 4.06 -13.00 14.60
CA GLN A 55 4.29 -12.01 15.65
C GLN A 55 5.16 -10.84 15.16
N GLU A 56 6.18 -11.13 14.38
CA GLU A 56 7.06 -10.11 13.82
C GLU A 56 6.33 -9.17 12.85
N TYR A 57 5.30 -9.65 12.16
CA TYR A 57 4.49 -8.80 11.27
C TYR A 57 3.64 -7.83 12.09
N LEU A 58 3.17 -8.24 13.26
CA LEU A 58 2.35 -7.39 14.13
C LEU A 58 3.14 -6.19 14.66
N ALA A 59 4.47 -6.26 14.66
CA ALA A 59 5.30 -5.11 14.99
C ALA A 59 5.23 -4.03 13.90
N ASP A 60 5.05 -4.42 12.64
CA ASP A 60 4.91 -3.49 11.52
C ASP A 60 3.46 -3.04 11.34
N GLN A 61 2.51 -3.95 11.58
CA GLN A 61 1.07 -3.71 11.38
C GLN A 61 0.30 -4.23 12.59
N PRO A 62 0.00 -3.35 13.56
CA PRO A 62 -0.61 -3.78 14.83
C PRO A 62 -1.96 -4.49 14.70
N PHE A 63 -2.67 -4.27 13.61
CA PHE A 63 -3.99 -4.86 13.38
C PHE A 63 -3.94 -6.13 12.54
N GLY A 64 -2.76 -6.59 12.16
CA GLY A 64 -2.59 -7.81 11.37
C GLY A 64 -3.15 -7.75 9.94
N GLN A 65 -3.34 -6.55 9.43
CA GLN A 65 -3.94 -6.31 8.10
C GLN A 65 -2.86 -6.06 7.04
N VAL A 66 -3.27 -5.96 5.79
CA VAL A 66 -2.44 -5.47 4.70
C VAL A 66 -3.04 -4.16 4.19
N PRO A 67 -2.28 -3.29 3.56
CA PRO A 67 -0.85 -3.40 3.27
C PRO A 67 0.04 -2.90 4.41
N VAL A 68 1.33 -3.25 4.32
CA VAL A 68 2.43 -2.52 4.96
C VAL A 68 3.34 -2.05 3.85
N TYR A 69 3.87 -0.86 3.97
CA TYR A 69 4.77 -0.25 3.00
C TYR A 69 6.10 0.06 3.68
N LYS A 70 7.18 -0.39 3.06
CA LYS A 70 8.53 -0.09 3.55
C LYS A 70 9.35 0.59 2.46
N GLU A 71 10.07 1.62 2.87
CA GLU A 71 10.99 2.33 1.98
C GLU A 71 12.16 2.86 2.82
N GLY A 72 13.36 2.31 2.60
CA GLY A 72 14.50 2.61 3.45
C GLY A 72 14.19 2.25 4.90
N GLY A 73 14.40 3.17 5.82
CA GLY A 73 14.08 2.97 7.24
C GLY A 73 12.64 3.26 7.62
N LEU A 74 11.79 3.64 6.65
CA LEU A 74 10.38 4.01 6.92
C LEU A 74 9.48 2.80 6.79
N THR A 75 8.60 2.60 7.77
CA THR A 75 7.54 1.59 7.72
C THR A 75 6.20 2.28 7.96
N LEU A 76 5.26 2.10 7.03
CA LEU A 76 3.93 2.69 7.12
C LEU A 76 2.86 1.61 7.07
N PHE A 77 1.79 1.80 7.81
CA PHE A 77 0.56 1.03 7.70
C PHE A 77 -0.61 1.99 7.48
N GLU A 78 -1.80 1.47 7.20
CA GLU A 78 -2.98 2.19 6.72
C GLU A 78 -2.82 2.63 5.26
N SER A 79 -3.65 2.05 4.39
CA SER A 79 -3.55 2.31 2.94
C SER A 79 -3.68 3.78 2.60
N GLY A 80 -4.51 4.53 3.35
CA GLY A 80 -4.66 5.97 3.13
C GLY A 80 -3.36 6.75 3.38
N SER A 81 -2.66 6.45 4.48
CA SER A 81 -1.41 7.11 4.79
C SER A 81 -0.32 6.77 3.77
N ILE A 82 -0.30 5.52 3.33
CA ILE A 82 0.63 5.04 2.31
C ILE A 82 0.37 5.77 0.98
N LEU A 83 -0.89 5.94 0.60
CA LEU A 83 -1.25 6.64 -0.64
C LEU A 83 -0.82 8.11 -0.61
N ILE A 84 -0.94 8.78 0.53
CA ILE A 84 -0.46 10.15 0.69
C ILE A 84 1.06 10.20 0.49
N HIS A 85 1.78 9.27 1.12
CA HIS A 85 3.23 9.19 0.99
C HIS A 85 3.66 8.97 -0.47
N ILE A 86 3.00 8.03 -1.17
CA ILE A 86 3.27 7.77 -2.59
C ILE A 86 2.91 8.99 -3.43
N GLY A 87 1.77 9.62 -3.13
CA GLY A 87 1.31 10.81 -3.83
C GLY A 87 2.27 12.00 -3.71
N ASP A 88 3.02 12.08 -2.62
CA ASP A 88 4.04 13.09 -2.45
C ASP A 88 5.25 12.90 -3.39
N LYS A 89 5.37 11.74 -4.02
CA LYS A 89 6.41 11.48 -5.02
C LYS A 89 6.04 12.00 -6.40
N ASP A 90 4.75 12.18 -6.69
CA ASP A 90 4.29 12.55 -8.02
C ASP A 90 2.99 13.34 -7.95
N GLU A 91 3.04 14.60 -8.38
CA GLU A 91 1.89 15.50 -8.34
C GLU A 91 0.72 15.07 -9.24
N ARG A 92 0.93 14.14 -10.16
CA ARG A 92 -0.15 13.56 -10.96
C ARG A 92 -1.09 12.72 -10.10
N LEU A 93 -0.57 12.11 -9.02
CA LEU A 93 -1.38 11.37 -8.06
C LEU A 93 -1.98 12.27 -6.99
N LEU A 94 -1.19 13.19 -6.48
CA LEU A 94 -1.63 14.06 -5.39
C LEU A 94 -1.21 15.50 -5.70
N PRO A 95 -2.16 16.35 -6.12
CA PRO A 95 -1.88 17.72 -6.47
C PRO A 95 -1.21 18.50 -5.33
N ARG A 96 -0.40 19.49 -5.69
CA ARG A 96 0.30 20.33 -4.71
C ARG A 96 -0.54 21.55 -4.29
N ASP A 97 -1.48 21.97 -5.12
CA ASP A 97 -2.41 23.04 -4.77
C ASP A 97 -3.23 22.63 -3.54
N THR A 98 -3.31 23.51 -2.54
CA THR A 98 -3.92 23.19 -1.25
C THR A 98 -5.38 22.71 -1.37
N ALA A 99 -6.18 23.38 -2.18
CA ALA A 99 -7.60 23.03 -2.34
C ALA A 99 -7.77 21.71 -3.09
N GLU A 100 -7.01 21.52 -4.17
CA GLU A 100 -7.07 20.29 -4.97
C GLU A 100 -6.53 19.10 -4.17
N ARG A 101 -5.46 19.29 -3.41
CA ARG A 101 -4.90 18.28 -2.53
C ARG A 101 -5.91 17.85 -1.47
N GLY A 102 -6.59 18.84 -0.85
CA GLY A 102 -7.63 18.55 0.14
C GLY A 102 -8.77 17.72 -0.42
N ARG A 103 -9.25 18.07 -1.62
CA ARG A 103 -10.31 17.31 -2.29
C ARG A 103 -9.87 15.90 -2.65
N ALA A 104 -8.65 15.74 -3.16
CA ALA A 104 -8.10 14.42 -3.49
C ALA A 104 -8.02 13.52 -2.25
N ILE A 105 -7.54 14.06 -1.12
CA ILE A 105 -7.46 13.32 0.14
C ILE A 105 -8.86 12.95 0.64
N SER A 106 -9.83 13.86 0.53
CA SER A 106 -11.22 13.57 0.93
C SER A 106 -11.78 12.37 0.18
N TRP A 107 -11.62 12.35 -1.13
CA TRP A 107 -12.09 11.23 -1.95
C TRP A 107 -11.37 9.93 -1.63
N MET A 108 -10.07 10.00 -1.39
CA MET A 108 -9.27 8.84 -1.04
C MET A 108 -9.73 8.23 0.29
N ILE A 109 -9.99 9.04 1.29
CA ILE A 109 -10.42 8.55 2.60
C ILE A 109 -11.86 8.03 2.54
N ALA A 110 -12.70 8.64 1.72
CA ALA A 110 -14.10 8.22 1.55
C ALA A 110 -14.25 6.89 0.80
N ALA A 111 -13.25 6.50 0.04
CA ALA A 111 -13.30 5.28 -0.76
C ALA A 111 -13.23 4.00 0.09
#